data_c16291c6798f3b2522c1a2a634f4cb62
#
_entry.id   c16291c6798f3b2522c1a2a634f4cb62
#
_cell.length_a   1.000
_cell.length_b   1.000
_cell.length_c   1.000
_cell.angle_alpha   90.00
_cell.angle_beta   90.00
_cell.angle_gamma   90.00
#
_symmetry.space_group_name_H-M   'P 1'
#
loop_
_entity.id
_entity.type
_entity.pdbx_description
1 polymer ?
#
loop_
_entity_poly.entity_id
_entity_poly.type
_entity_poly.pdbx_seq_one_letter_code
_entity_poly.pdbx_strand_id
1 'polypeptide(L)'
;KADQYEDNRMKKGEIYEGIIEKVDFPNKGYVMVDDQKVLIKNGIPGQKVRFMIQKKRSGRAQGRIMEILEKSPQETREPVCSNFPACGGCMYQTMSYEDQLKMNKDQIQRILDEAVLPGRAYTYEGIKRSPKEFGYRNKMEFSFGDDHKDGPLTLGLHKKGSTYDVLTASDCKLVHSDMNQILTCILEY
;
A
#
# COMPACT_ATOMS: atom_id res chain seq x y z
N LYS A 1 -17.07 26.37 35.91
CA LYS A 1 -16.45 25.01 36.00
C LYS A 1 -16.24 24.57 34.56
N ALA A 2 -15.06 24.84 34.03
CA ALA A 2 -14.66 24.31 32.73
C ALA A 2 -14.32 22.83 32.93
N ASP A 3 -15.02 21.99 32.22
CA ASP A 3 -14.76 20.56 32.15
C ASP A 3 -13.35 20.35 31.62
N GLN A 4 -12.53 19.75 32.47
CA GLN A 4 -11.26 19.13 32.07
C GLN A 4 -11.62 17.88 31.21
N TYR A 5 -11.93 18.08 29.95
CA TYR A 5 -11.74 17.05 28.95
C TYR A 5 -10.24 16.96 28.74
N GLU A 6 -9.60 16.00 29.38
CA GLU A 6 -8.26 15.57 29.01
C GLU A 6 -8.27 15.30 27.52
N ASP A 7 -7.52 16.11 26.81
CA ASP A 7 -7.35 16.04 25.37
C ASP A 7 -6.48 14.79 25.07
N ASN A 8 -7.12 13.60 25.15
CA ASN A 8 -6.53 12.30 24.83
C ASN A 8 -6.26 12.20 23.30
N ARG A 9 -5.63 13.24 22.77
CA ARG A 9 -5.33 13.38 21.34
C ARG A 9 -3.96 12.79 21.07
N MET A 10 -3.94 11.76 20.25
CA MET A 10 -2.70 11.25 19.66
C MET A 10 -1.83 12.38 19.16
N LYS A 11 -0.54 12.35 19.46
CA LYS A 11 0.44 13.37 19.05
C LYS A 11 1.29 12.82 17.90
N LYS A 12 1.76 13.72 17.04
CA LYS A 12 2.74 13.38 16.00
C LYS A 12 3.99 12.80 16.65
N GLY A 13 4.48 11.66 16.12
CA GLY A 13 5.64 10.93 16.61
C GLY A 13 5.33 9.82 17.62
N GLU A 14 4.11 9.78 18.18
CA GLU A 14 3.70 8.69 19.07
C GLU A 14 3.52 7.38 18.28
N ILE A 15 3.81 6.26 18.94
CA ILE A 15 3.76 4.92 18.38
C ILE A 15 2.61 4.15 19.00
N TYR A 16 1.85 3.47 18.17
CA TYR A 16 0.71 2.64 18.55
C TYR A 16 0.76 1.29 17.85
N GLU A 17 -0.02 0.36 18.36
CA GLU A 17 -0.25 -0.95 17.75
C GLU A 17 -1.75 -1.14 17.53
N GLY A 18 -2.12 -1.89 16.49
CA GLY A 18 -3.50 -2.23 16.24
C GLY A 18 -3.67 -3.06 14.99
N ILE A 19 -4.89 -3.56 14.78
CA ILE A 19 -5.25 -4.39 13.64
C ILE A 19 -5.88 -3.51 12.57
N ILE A 20 -5.46 -3.69 11.32
CA ILE A 20 -6.10 -3.05 10.17
C ILE A 20 -7.44 -3.75 9.93
N GLU A 21 -8.53 -3.07 10.28
CA GLU A 21 -9.88 -3.64 10.20
C GLU A 21 -10.37 -3.75 8.76
N LYS A 22 -10.13 -2.71 7.97
CA LYS A 22 -10.51 -2.65 6.56
C LYS A 22 -9.59 -1.74 5.76
N VAL A 23 -9.58 -1.94 4.45
CA VAL A 23 -8.89 -1.07 3.50
C VAL A 23 -9.90 -0.55 2.49
N ASP A 24 -10.03 0.78 2.39
CA ASP A 24 -10.83 1.46 1.38
C ASP A 24 -9.96 1.87 0.18
N PHE A 25 -10.60 2.06 -0.97
CA PHE A 25 -9.92 2.49 -2.20
C PHE A 25 -9.28 3.89 -2.02
N PRO A 26 -8.11 4.15 -2.57
CA PRO A 26 -7.16 3.26 -3.24
C PRO A 26 -6.07 2.67 -2.33
N ASN A 27 -6.32 2.17 -1.18
CA ASN A 27 -5.37 1.65 -0.18
C ASN A 27 -5.32 2.50 1.10
N LYS A 28 -6.48 2.80 1.61
CA LYS A 28 -6.66 3.51 2.88
C LYS A 28 -7.07 2.51 3.95
N GLY A 29 -6.10 1.93 4.65
CA GLY A 29 -6.34 1.09 5.82
C GLY A 29 -6.76 1.93 7.03
N TYR A 30 -7.49 1.33 7.95
CA TYR A 30 -7.93 1.97 9.19
C TYR A 30 -7.67 1.06 10.38
N VAL A 31 -7.10 1.68 11.42
CA VAL A 31 -6.91 1.08 12.73
C VAL A 31 -7.67 1.94 13.75
N MET A 32 -8.35 1.29 14.69
CA MET A 32 -8.95 1.97 15.83
C MET A 32 -7.99 1.96 17.02
N VAL A 33 -7.77 3.12 17.62
CA VAL A 33 -7.00 3.29 18.85
C VAL A 33 -7.79 4.24 19.76
N ASP A 34 -8.17 3.79 20.94
CA ASP A 34 -8.93 4.57 21.93
C ASP A 34 -10.13 5.31 21.28
N ASP A 35 -10.96 4.58 20.53
CA ASP A 35 -12.11 5.10 19.78
C ASP A 35 -11.77 6.13 18.67
N GLN A 36 -10.49 6.36 18.39
CA GLN A 36 -10.07 7.22 17.31
C GLN A 36 -9.64 6.42 16.08
N LYS A 37 -10.17 6.79 14.92
CA LYS A 37 -9.84 6.18 13.64
C LYS A 37 -8.54 6.75 13.08
N VAL A 38 -7.54 5.90 12.91
CA VAL A 38 -6.25 6.25 12.30
C VAL A 38 -6.15 5.69 10.88
N LEU A 39 -5.85 6.55 9.93
CA LEU A 39 -5.59 6.15 8.54
C LEU A 39 -4.18 5.56 8.42
N ILE A 40 -4.07 4.35 7.96
CA ILE A 40 -2.82 3.64 7.69
C ILE A 40 -2.74 3.31 6.19
N LYS A 41 -1.72 3.80 5.51
CA LYS A 41 -1.49 3.44 4.10
C LYS A 41 -0.65 2.17 3.98
N ASN A 42 -0.82 1.45 2.87
CA ASN A 42 -0.01 0.29 2.48
C ASN A 42 -0.15 -0.92 3.41
N GLY A 43 -1.29 -1.07 4.07
CA GLY A 43 -1.59 -2.23 4.88
C GLY A 43 -2.60 -3.17 4.23
N ILE A 44 -2.70 -4.37 4.75
CA ILE A 44 -3.65 -5.42 4.34
C ILE A 44 -4.64 -5.63 5.48
N PRO A 45 -5.95 -5.84 5.20
CA PRO A 45 -6.93 -6.13 6.25
C PRO A 45 -6.51 -7.36 7.07
N GLY A 46 -6.61 -7.27 8.39
CA GLY A 46 -6.22 -8.33 9.32
C GLY A 46 -4.75 -8.29 9.77
N GLN A 47 -3.90 -7.46 9.18
CA GLN A 47 -2.54 -7.27 9.70
C GLN A 47 -2.58 -6.56 11.05
N LYS A 48 -1.81 -7.06 12.03
CA LYS A 48 -1.45 -6.31 13.23
C LYS A 48 -0.18 -5.55 12.98
N VAL A 49 -0.23 -4.26 13.16
CA VAL A 49 0.86 -3.36 12.81
C VAL A 49 1.25 -2.47 13.96
N ARG A 50 2.55 -2.15 14.06
CA ARG A 50 3.08 -1.05 14.84
C ARG A 50 3.27 0.14 13.91
N PHE A 51 2.72 1.29 14.29
CA PHE A 51 2.75 2.48 13.45
C PHE A 51 2.99 3.74 14.25
N MET A 52 3.58 4.74 13.61
CA MET A 52 3.85 6.06 14.18
C MET A 52 2.92 7.08 13.56
N ILE A 53 2.35 7.96 14.39
CA ILE A 53 1.52 9.07 13.91
C ILE A 53 2.40 10.09 13.17
N GLN A 54 2.12 10.28 11.87
CA GLN A 54 2.84 11.24 11.02
C GLN A 54 2.14 12.59 10.91
N LYS A 55 0.83 12.56 10.77
CA LYS A 55 0.02 13.76 10.55
C LYS A 55 -1.26 13.67 11.36
N LYS A 56 -1.66 14.85 11.85
CA LYS A 56 -2.99 15.07 12.42
C LYS A 56 -3.54 16.35 11.85
N ARG A 57 -4.69 16.32 11.25
CA ARG A 57 -5.38 17.50 10.69
C ARG A 57 -6.88 17.31 10.80
N SER A 58 -7.57 18.32 11.34
CA SER A 58 -9.02 18.36 11.43
C SER A 58 -9.65 17.08 12.03
N GLY A 59 -9.11 16.60 13.15
CA GLY A 59 -9.62 15.41 13.85
C GLY A 59 -9.27 14.06 13.20
N ARG A 60 -8.52 14.06 12.08
CA ARG A 60 -8.08 12.83 11.38
C ARG A 60 -6.60 12.59 11.63
N ALA A 61 -6.27 11.43 12.19
CA ALA A 61 -4.89 10.98 12.36
C ALA A 61 -4.47 10.09 11.18
N GLN A 62 -3.22 10.23 10.75
CA GLN A 62 -2.59 9.36 9.76
C GLN A 62 -1.30 8.80 10.35
N GLY A 63 -1.18 7.48 10.32
CA GLY A 63 0.00 6.74 10.74
C GLY A 63 0.78 6.16 9.56
N ARG A 64 2.05 5.89 9.81
CA ARG A 64 2.95 5.13 8.92
C ARG A 64 3.32 3.82 9.61
N ILE A 65 3.16 2.71 8.92
CA ILE A 65 3.60 1.40 9.39
C ILE A 65 5.12 1.44 9.60
N MET A 66 5.55 1.02 10.77
CA MET A 66 6.95 0.80 11.12
C MET A 66 7.29 -0.69 11.04
N GLU A 67 6.35 -1.54 11.48
CA GLU A 67 6.53 -2.97 11.55
C GLU A 67 5.19 -3.70 11.40
N ILE A 68 5.21 -4.85 10.73
CA ILE A 68 4.10 -5.80 10.71
C ILE A 68 4.36 -6.81 11.81
N LEU A 69 3.58 -6.78 12.87
CA LEU A 69 3.71 -7.67 14.03
C LEU A 69 3.12 -9.06 13.75
N GLU A 70 1.99 -9.07 13.06
CA GLU A 70 1.32 -10.30 12.64
C GLU A 70 0.82 -10.14 11.20
N LYS A 71 1.11 -11.15 10.36
CA LYS A 71 0.60 -11.18 8.97
C LYS A 71 -0.92 -11.34 8.96
N SER A 72 -1.55 -10.79 7.93
CA SER A 72 -2.98 -11.05 7.67
C SER A 72 -3.20 -12.52 7.31
N PRO A 73 -4.34 -13.12 7.68
CA PRO A 73 -4.74 -14.44 7.15
C PRO A 73 -4.83 -14.48 5.62
N GLN A 74 -4.97 -13.32 4.94
CA GLN A 74 -4.98 -13.22 3.49
C GLN A 74 -3.57 -13.25 2.87
N GLU A 75 -2.52 -13.18 3.65
CA GLU A 75 -1.12 -13.25 3.18
C GLU A 75 -0.67 -14.70 3.06
N THR A 76 -1.15 -15.37 2.04
CA THR A 76 -0.97 -16.82 1.81
C THR A 76 0.15 -17.14 0.81
N ARG A 77 0.85 -16.11 0.29
CA ARG A 77 1.90 -16.27 -0.73
C ARG A 77 3.21 -15.63 -0.27
N GLU A 78 4.32 -16.19 -0.70
CA GLU A 78 5.61 -15.50 -0.64
C GLU A 78 5.73 -14.51 -1.82
N PRO A 79 6.32 -13.33 -1.59
CA PRO A 79 6.53 -12.36 -2.66
C PRO A 79 7.51 -12.89 -3.70
N VAL A 80 7.21 -12.67 -4.98
CA VAL A 80 8.05 -13.13 -6.10
C VAL A 80 9.14 -12.12 -6.49
N CYS A 81 9.10 -10.90 -5.94
CA CYS A 81 10.04 -9.82 -6.24
C CYS A 81 10.95 -9.57 -5.04
N SER A 82 12.26 -9.58 -5.25
CA SER A 82 13.28 -9.33 -4.21
C SER A 82 13.18 -7.94 -3.57
N ASN A 83 12.66 -6.95 -4.30
CA ASN A 83 12.47 -5.58 -3.80
C ASN A 83 11.20 -5.40 -2.97
N PHE A 84 10.34 -6.42 -2.84
CA PHE A 84 9.19 -6.36 -1.95
C PHE A 84 9.62 -6.60 -0.50
N PRO A 85 9.08 -5.85 0.49
CA PRO A 85 8.06 -4.83 0.42
C PRO A 85 8.59 -3.39 0.26
N ALA A 86 9.90 -3.20 0.08
CA ALA A 86 10.55 -1.89 0.10
C ALA A 86 10.18 -1.03 -1.12
N CYS A 87 9.99 -1.65 -2.30
CA CYS A 87 9.63 -0.97 -3.53
C CYS A 87 8.20 -0.41 -3.48
N GLY A 88 8.02 0.83 -3.96
CA GLY A 88 6.72 1.49 -4.04
C GLY A 88 5.78 0.95 -5.14
N GLY A 89 6.25 0.11 -6.04
CA GLY A 89 5.49 -0.37 -7.20
C GLY A 89 4.42 -1.43 -6.88
N CYS A 90 4.57 -2.20 -5.79
CA CYS A 90 3.65 -3.28 -5.43
C CYS A 90 3.23 -3.19 -3.96
N MET A 91 1.96 -3.57 -3.69
CA MET A 91 1.41 -3.53 -2.32
C MET A 91 0.99 -4.91 -1.80
N TYR A 92 0.51 -5.80 -2.66
CA TYR A 92 -0.24 -6.99 -2.28
C TYR A 92 0.37 -8.30 -2.79
N GLN A 93 1.71 -8.36 -2.98
CA GLN A 93 2.35 -9.58 -3.49
C GLN A 93 2.21 -10.80 -2.57
N THR A 94 1.98 -10.58 -1.28
CA THR A 94 1.73 -11.64 -0.29
C THR A 94 0.31 -12.19 -0.30
N MET A 95 -0.63 -11.50 -0.99
CA MET A 95 -2.00 -11.97 -1.18
C MET A 95 -2.14 -12.78 -2.47
N SER A 96 -3.04 -13.77 -2.48
CA SER A 96 -3.46 -14.42 -3.72
C SER A 96 -4.12 -13.41 -4.67
N TYR A 97 -4.07 -13.67 -5.99
CA TYR A 97 -4.71 -12.77 -6.96
C TYR A 97 -6.24 -12.76 -6.78
N GLU A 98 -6.81 -13.89 -6.41
CA GLU A 98 -8.21 -14.05 -6.07
C GLU A 98 -8.62 -13.17 -4.88
N ASP A 99 -7.82 -13.13 -3.81
CA ASP A 99 -8.07 -12.27 -2.65
C ASP A 99 -7.94 -10.78 -3.00
N GLN A 100 -6.96 -10.42 -3.85
CA GLN A 100 -6.83 -9.06 -4.36
C GLN A 100 -8.07 -8.63 -5.17
N LEU A 101 -8.59 -9.50 -6.05
CA LEU A 101 -9.81 -9.25 -6.81
C LEU A 101 -11.03 -9.11 -5.90
N LYS A 102 -11.17 -9.98 -4.90
CA LYS A 102 -12.24 -9.92 -3.92
C LYS A 102 -12.20 -8.61 -3.14
N MET A 103 -11.04 -8.24 -2.62
CA MET A 103 -10.87 -6.98 -1.90
C MET A 103 -11.23 -5.77 -2.78
N ASN A 104 -10.75 -5.72 -4.02
CA ASN A 104 -11.07 -4.65 -4.95
C ASN A 104 -12.56 -4.62 -5.30
N LYS A 105 -13.19 -5.80 -5.51
CA LYS A 105 -14.63 -5.91 -5.74
C LYS A 105 -15.42 -5.29 -4.58
N ASP A 106 -15.08 -5.65 -3.36
CA ASP A 106 -15.76 -5.16 -2.16
C ASP A 106 -15.57 -3.65 -1.97
N GLN A 107 -14.39 -3.12 -2.34
CA GLN A 107 -14.12 -1.68 -2.30
C GLN A 107 -14.97 -0.91 -3.31
N ILE A 108 -15.04 -1.39 -4.56
CA ILE A 108 -15.82 -0.75 -5.61
C ILE A 108 -17.32 -0.86 -5.31
N GLN A 109 -17.78 -2.02 -4.82
CA GLN A 109 -19.19 -2.18 -4.42
C GLN A 109 -19.58 -1.12 -3.40
N ARG A 110 -18.77 -0.92 -2.34
CA ARG A 110 -19.06 0.12 -1.33
C ARG A 110 -19.12 1.53 -1.92
N ILE A 111 -18.22 1.86 -2.85
CA ILE A 111 -18.22 3.17 -3.52
C ILE A 111 -19.50 3.35 -4.34
N LEU A 112 -19.93 2.31 -5.05
CA LEU A 112 -21.16 2.35 -5.85
C LEU A 112 -22.39 2.45 -4.95
N ASP A 113 -22.46 1.69 -3.87
CA ASP A 113 -23.57 1.75 -2.89
C ASP A 113 -23.71 3.15 -2.27
N GLU A 114 -22.58 3.82 -1.99
CA GLU A 114 -22.55 5.19 -1.46
C GLU A 114 -22.92 6.24 -2.52
N ALA A 115 -22.57 6.01 -3.79
CA ALA A 115 -22.75 6.97 -4.88
C ALA A 115 -24.15 6.88 -5.52
N VAL A 116 -24.78 5.71 -5.53
CA VAL A 116 -26.11 5.49 -6.12
C VAL A 116 -27.18 6.02 -5.19
N LEU A 117 -28.04 6.86 -5.71
CA LEU A 117 -29.15 7.45 -4.94
C LEU A 117 -30.08 6.36 -4.36
N PRO A 118 -30.55 6.53 -3.12
CA PRO A 118 -31.50 5.61 -2.50
C PRO A 118 -32.72 5.36 -3.41
N GLY A 119 -33.10 4.08 -3.53
CA GLY A 119 -34.25 3.67 -4.36
C GLY A 119 -33.93 3.44 -5.85
N ARG A 120 -32.69 3.67 -6.30
CA ARG A 120 -32.25 3.25 -7.64
C ARG A 120 -31.58 1.88 -7.58
N ALA A 121 -32.06 0.96 -8.40
CA ALA A 121 -31.42 -0.34 -8.58
C ALA A 121 -30.28 -0.23 -9.59
N TYR A 122 -29.17 -0.93 -9.32
CA TYR A 122 -28.10 -1.17 -10.28
C TYR A 122 -27.58 -2.59 -10.15
N THR A 123 -26.96 -3.11 -11.19
CA THR A 123 -26.29 -4.40 -11.17
C THR A 123 -24.79 -4.20 -11.27
N TYR A 124 -24.05 -4.67 -10.27
CA TYR A 124 -22.59 -4.69 -10.32
C TYR A 124 -22.12 -6.07 -10.81
N GLU A 125 -21.63 -6.12 -12.04
CA GLU A 125 -21.18 -7.37 -12.67
C GLU A 125 -19.83 -7.88 -12.14
N GLY A 126 -19.18 -7.11 -11.26
CA GLY A 126 -17.92 -7.49 -10.63
C GLY A 126 -16.69 -6.96 -11.39
N ILE A 127 -15.54 -7.59 -11.17
CA ILE A 127 -14.26 -7.21 -11.78
C ILE A 127 -13.83 -8.28 -12.77
N LYS A 128 -13.58 -7.87 -14.02
CA LYS A 128 -12.95 -8.73 -15.00
C LYS A 128 -11.47 -8.93 -14.64
N ARG A 129 -11.09 -10.19 -14.39
CA ARG A 129 -9.70 -10.52 -14.05
C ARG A 129 -8.75 -10.26 -15.23
N SER A 130 -7.51 -9.90 -14.93
CA SER A 130 -6.44 -9.87 -15.92
C SER A 130 -6.07 -11.31 -16.34
N PRO A 131 -5.78 -11.57 -17.63
CA PRO A 131 -5.26 -12.86 -18.07
C PRO A 131 -3.85 -13.15 -17.54
N LYS A 132 -3.12 -12.14 -17.08
CA LYS A 132 -1.78 -12.26 -16.52
C LYS A 132 -1.71 -11.53 -15.17
N GLU A 133 -1.11 -12.17 -14.18
CA GLU A 133 -0.83 -11.55 -12.88
C GLU A 133 0.46 -10.72 -12.91
N PHE A 134 1.43 -11.12 -13.74
CA PHE A 134 2.74 -10.49 -13.92
C PHE A 134 3.02 -10.28 -15.41
N GLY A 135 4.03 -9.45 -15.71
CA GLY A 135 4.44 -9.16 -17.08
C GLY A 135 3.38 -8.45 -17.92
N TYR A 136 2.43 -7.77 -17.28
CA TYR A 136 1.30 -7.13 -17.97
C TYR A 136 1.54 -5.65 -18.31
N ARG A 137 2.51 -5.00 -17.64
CA ARG A 137 2.80 -3.58 -17.89
C ARG A 137 3.65 -3.41 -19.14
N ASN A 138 3.17 -2.60 -20.08
CA ASN A 138 3.86 -2.22 -21.31
C ASN A 138 4.41 -0.78 -21.26
N LYS A 139 4.12 -0.02 -20.20
CA LYS A 139 4.73 1.28 -19.89
C LYS A 139 5.15 1.31 -18.42
N MET A 140 6.38 1.69 -18.18
CA MET A 140 6.93 1.94 -16.86
C MET A 140 7.90 3.11 -16.94
N GLU A 141 7.88 3.97 -15.92
CA GLU A 141 8.86 5.05 -15.76
C GLU A 141 9.82 4.64 -14.66
N PHE A 142 11.09 4.55 -15.03
CA PHE A 142 12.18 4.25 -14.11
C PHE A 142 13.02 5.51 -13.88
N SER A 143 13.58 5.63 -12.69
CA SER A 143 14.41 6.76 -12.28
C SER A 143 15.83 6.32 -12.04
N PHE A 144 16.79 7.15 -12.42
CA PHE A 144 18.16 7.08 -11.89
C PHE A 144 18.17 7.69 -10.50
N GLY A 145 19.04 7.16 -9.62
CA GLY A 145 19.21 7.65 -8.26
C GLY A 145 20.20 6.82 -7.48
N ASP A 146 20.03 6.83 -6.17
CA ASP A 146 20.73 5.95 -5.24
C ASP A 146 19.71 5.31 -4.29
N ASP A 147 20.07 4.20 -3.66
CA ASP A 147 19.19 3.51 -2.70
C ASP A 147 19.34 4.08 -1.26
N HIS A 148 20.37 4.85 -1.04
CA HIS A 148 20.68 5.66 0.14
C HIS A 148 21.61 6.79 -0.26
N LYS A 149 21.62 7.87 0.51
CA LYS A 149 22.44 9.05 0.25
C LYS A 149 23.91 8.68 -0.01
N ASP A 150 24.45 9.17 -1.13
CA ASP A 150 25.83 8.92 -1.59
C ASP A 150 26.11 7.43 -1.89
N GLY A 151 25.08 6.62 -2.13
CA GLY A 151 25.17 5.23 -2.53
C GLY A 151 25.53 5.04 -4.01
N PRO A 152 25.69 3.78 -4.46
CA PRO A 152 25.95 3.50 -5.87
C PRO A 152 24.77 3.90 -6.75
N LEU A 153 25.07 4.21 -8.02
CA LEU A 153 24.03 4.52 -9.01
C LEU A 153 23.06 3.34 -9.15
N THR A 154 21.78 3.64 -9.07
CA THR A 154 20.69 2.71 -9.29
C THR A 154 19.80 3.16 -10.44
N LEU A 155 19.11 2.22 -11.08
CA LEU A 155 18.07 2.49 -12.07
C LEU A 155 16.84 1.63 -11.75
N GLY A 156 15.73 2.28 -11.39
CA GLY A 156 14.55 1.52 -10.99
C GLY A 156 13.42 2.35 -10.42
N LEU A 157 12.84 1.91 -9.31
CA LEU A 157 11.65 2.49 -8.71
C LEU A 157 11.93 3.01 -7.30
N HIS A 158 11.22 4.07 -6.92
CA HIS A 158 11.35 4.66 -5.60
C HIS A 158 10.93 3.71 -4.48
N LYS A 159 11.63 3.79 -3.35
CA LYS A 159 11.21 3.13 -2.10
C LYS A 159 9.88 3.67 -1.61
N LYS A 160 9.10 2.82 -0.96
CA LYS A 160 7.87 3.25 -0.29
C LYS A 160 8.13 4.38 0.71
N GLY A 161 7.44 5.49 0.49
CA GLY A 161 7.52 6.64 1.39
C GLY A 161 8.78 7.49 1.24
N SER A 162 9.64 7.20 0.28
CA SER A 162 10.74 8.06 -0.14
C SER A 162 10.48 8.63 -1.54
N THR A 163 10.93 9.87 -1.74
CA THR A 163 10.94 10.54 -3.06
C THR A 163 12.32 10.56 -3.68
N TYR A 164 13.35 10.20 -2.93
CA TYR A 164 14.75 10.26 -3.36
C TYR A 164 15.34 8.87 -3.57
N ASP A 165 15.11 7.94 -2.63
CA ASP A 165 15.73 6.62 -2.68
C ASP A 165 15.15 5.77 -3.80
N VAL A 166 16.01 5.27 -4.68
CA VAL A 166 15.67 4.45 -5.85
C VAL A 166 16.27 3.05 -5.69
N LEU A 167 15.43 2.02 -5.82
CA LEU A 167 15.85 0.62 -5.80
C LEU A 167 16.06 0.13 -7.22
N THR A 168 17.18 -0.53 -7.49
CA THR A 168 17.42 -1.19 -8.79
C THR A 168 16.32 -2.20 -9.10
N ALA A 169 15.74 -2.11 -10.29
CA ALA A 169 14.59 -2.90 -10.71
C ALA A 169 14.90 -3.88 -11.87
N SER A 170 16.08 -4.49 -11.88
CA SER A 170 16.53 -5.42 -12.93
C SER A 170 15.70 -6.71 -13.05
N ASP A 171 14.85 -7.02 -12.06
CA ASP A 171 13.98 -8.19 -12.04
C ASP A 171 12.52 -7.83 -11.68
N CYS A 172 12.02 -6.72 -12.22
CA CYS A 172 10.65 -6.27 -11.98
C CYS A 172 9.64 -7.24 -12.62
N LYS A 173 8.81 -7.88 -11.79
CA LYS A 173 7.82 -8.86 -12.27
C LYS A 173 6.59 -8.24 -12.94
N LEU A 174 6.40 -6.92 -12.86
CA LEU A 174 5.27 -6.23 -13.49
C LEU A 174 5.47 -6.01 -14.99
N VAL A 175 6.72 -5.87 -15.45
CA VAL A 175 7.08 -5.63 -16.85
C VAL A 175 7.55 -6.90 -17.55
N HIS A 176 7.60 -6.84 -18.88
CA HIS A 176 8.19 -7.92 -19.67
C HIS A 176 9.70 -8.05 -19.40
N SER A 177 10.24 -9.26 -19.55
CA SER A 177 11.67 -9.55 -19.33
C SER A 177 12.61 -8.66 -20.15
N ASP A 178 12.22 -8.29 -21.38
CA ASP A 178 13.02 -7.43 -22.25
C ASP A 178 13.26 -6.04 -21.63
N MET A 179 12.27 -5.50 -20.93
CA MET A 179 12.44 -4.22 -20.21
C MET A 179 13.47 -4.34 -19.09
N ASN A 180 13.49 -5.47 -18.37
CA ASN A 180 14.50 -5.73 -17.35
C ASN A 180 15.91 -5.83 -17.97
N GLN A 181 16.04 -6.49 -19.13
CA GLN A 181 17.31 -6.56 -19.86
C GLN A 181 17.79 -5.18 -20.32
N ILE A 182 16.89 -4.36 -20.87
CA ILE A 182 17.19 -2.97 -21.25
C ILE A 182 17.68 -2.17 -20.04
N LEU A 183 17.01 -2.28 -18.88
CA LEU A 183 17.42 -1.59 -17.66
C LEU A 183 18.84 -2.01 -17.22
N THR A 184 19.13 -3.30 -17.26
CA THR A 184 20.47 -3.83 -16.92
C THR A 184 21.52 -3.26 -17.86
N CYS A 185 21.30 -3.33 -19.18
CA CYS A 185 22.23 -2.77 -20.17
C CYS A 185 22.49 -1.26 -19.95
N ILE A 186 21.44 -0.49 -19.67
CA ILE A 186 21.56 0.95 -19.43
C ILE A 186 22.34 1.25 -18.16
N LEU A 187 22.16 0.45 -17.10
CA LEU A 187 22.84 0.66 -15.82
C LEU A 187 24.32 0.26 -15.87
N GLU A 188 24.67 -0.72 -16.73
CA GLU A 188 26.04 -1.20 -16.93
C GLU A 188 26.87 -0.32 -17.89
N TYR A 189 26.22 0.52 -18.71
CA TYR A 189 26.86 1.46 -19.64
C TYR A 189 27.41 2.69 -18.94
#